data_7941dd16b8e5b701e95fda12568957a9
#
_entry.id   7941dd16b8e5b701e95fda12568957a9
#
_cell.length_a   1.000
_cell.length_b   1.000
_cell.length_c   1.000
_cell.angle_alpha   90.00
_cell.angle_beta   90.00
_cell.angle_gamma   90.00
#
_symmetry.space_group_name_H-M   'P 1'
#
loop_
_entity.id
_entity.type
_entity.pdbx_description
1 polymer ?
#
loop_
_entity_poly.entity_id
_entity_poly.type
_entity_poly.pdbx_seq_one_letter_code
_entity_poly.pdbx_strand_id
1 'polypeptide(L)'
;REVIASDQPKQTAPVLDKFLNLAICRPFVGRMLTKQVAGRARKAHYPAPYAMIDLWTQYGGGDDSYAAEARSFAELMVGNTSRNLVRVFFLQNRLKEQGKKRASGIEKVHVIGAGTMGGDIAAWCALRGLRVTLQDREQKYVEPAMQRATKLFNKRIHNTNLRAEASDRLVPDIAGDGARQADLIIEAIFEKNSYWKCELFSFVAPKTLEEI
;
A
#
# COMPACT_ATOMS: atom_id res chain seq x y z
N ARG A 1 -8.54 -24.58 -19.59
CA ARG A 1 -9.38 -25.35 -20.54
C ARG A 1 -9.85 -26.67 -19.93
N GLU A 2 -9.02 -27.41 -19.20
CA GLU A 2 -9.40 -28.69 -18.56
C GLU A 2 -10.49 -28.51 -17.47
N VAL A 3 -10.47 -27.44 -16.70
CA VAL A 3 -11.49 -27.19 -15.66
C VAL A 3 -12.87 -26.89 -16.24
N ILE A 4 -12.95 -26.31 -17.45
CA ILE A 4 -14.21 -26.00 -18.13
C ILE A 4 -14.79 -27.27 -18.81
N ALA A 5 -13.94 -28.22 -19.17
CA ALA A 5 -14.34 -29.48 -19.78
C ALA A 5 -14.66 -30.59 -18.76
N SER A 6 -14.30 -30.42 -17.50
CA SER A 6 -14.61 -31.39 -16.45
C SER A 6 -16.06 -31.23 -15.99
N ASP A 7 -16.83 -32.30 -16.11
CA ASP A 7 -18.22 -32.41 -15.60
C ASP A 7 -18.20 -32.53 -14.07
N GLN A 8 -17.72 -31.48 -13.40
CA GLN A 8 -17.67 -31.43 -11.95
C GLN A 8 -19.10 -31.29 -11.38
N PRO A 9 -19.48 -32.08 -10.39
CA PRO A 9 -20.79 -31.95 -9.76
C PRO A 9 -20.98 -30.53 -9.22
N LYS A 10 -22.11 -29.91 -9.58
CA LYS A 10 -22.48 -28.57 -9.10
C LYS A 10 -22.40 -28.54 -7.57
N GLN A 11 -21.52 -27.73 -7.03
CA GLN A 11 -21.43 -27.52 -5.58
C GLN A 11 -22.76 -26.97 -5.09
N THR A 12 -23.41 -27.69 -4.17
CA THR A 12 -24.64 -27.22 -3.53
C THR A 12 -24.30 -26.21 -2.46
N ALA A 13 -24.89 -25.00 -2.56
CA ALA A 13 -24.70 -23.96 -1.55
C ALA A 13 -25.18 -24.46 -0.16
N PRO A 14 -24.50 -24.09 0.94
CA PRO A 14 -24.92 -24.33 2.29
C PRO A 14 -26.38 -23.92 2.54
N VAL A 15 -27.07 -24.61 3.45
CA VAL A 15 -28.49 -24.35 3.75
C VAL A 15 -28.70 -22.88 4.18
N LEU A 16 -27.77 -22.31 4.94
CA LEU A 16 -27.80 -20.91 5.36
C LEU A 16 -27.79 -19.95 4.17
N ASP A 17 -26.93 -20.20 3.17
CA ASP A 17 -26.83 -19.37 1.98
C ASP A 17 -28.10 -19.42 1.14
N LYS A 18 -28.73 -20.59 1.05
CA LYS A 18 -30.04 -20.76 0.40
C LYS A 18 -31.12 -19.94 1.11
N PHE A 19 -31.12 -19.95 2.45
CA PHE A 19 -32.07 -19.17 3.25
C PHE A 19 -31.84 -17.66 3.09
N LEU A 20 -30.60 -17.20 3.15
CA LEU A 20 -30.25 -15.79 2.97
C LEU A 20 -30.56 -15.28 1.54
N ASN A 21 -30.58 -16.18 0.56
CA ASN A 21 -30.91 -15.87 -0.84
C ASN A 21 -32.43 -15.83 -1.12
N LEU A 22 -33.30 -16.08 -0.13
CA LEU A 22 -34.73 -15.92 -0.32
C LEU A 22 -35.07 -14.46 -0.63
N ALA A 23 -36.03 -14.25 -1.55
CA ALA A 23 -36.43 -12.92 -2.01
C ALA A 23 -36.80 -11.95 -0.88
N ILE A 24 -37.38 -12.48 0.21
CA ILE A 24 -37.76 -11.71 1.39
C ILE A 24 -36.55 -11.31 2.25
N CYS A 25 -35.47 -12.11 2.28
CA CYS A 25 -34.27 -11.86 3.07
C CYS A 25 -33.28 -10.94 2.36
N ARG A 26 -33.20 -11.02 1.03
CA ARG A 26 -32.22 -10.28 0.19
C ARG A 26 -32.18 -8.77 0.46
N PRO A 27 -33.29 -8.02 0.58
CA PRO A 27 -33.22 -6.58 0.84
C PRO A 27 -32.56 -6.24 2.18
N PHE A 28 -32.75 -7.08 3.20
CA PHE A 28 -32.15 -6.88 4.51
C PHE A 28 -30.65 -7.18 4.50
N VAL A 29 -30.28 -8.30 3.90
CA VAL A 29 -28.87 -8.69 3.71
C VAL A 29 -28.15 -7.68 2.82
N GLY A 30 -28.78 -7.21 1.73
CA GLY A 30 -28.24 -6.19 0.83
C GLY A 30 -27.91 -4.88 1.55
N ARG A 31 -28.77 -4.42 2.46
CA ARG A 31 -28.49 -3.22 3.28
C ARG A 31 -27.29 -3.43 4.20
N MET A 32 -27.18 -4.61 4.81
CA MET A 32 -26.05 -4.96 5.68
C MET A 32 -24.74 -4.98 4.89
N LEU A 33 -24.73 -5.64 3.73
CA LEU A 33 -23.56 -5.69 2.82
C LEU A 33 -23.17 -4.29 2.33
N THR A 34 -24.13 -3.46 1.93
CA THR A 34 -23.89 -2.08 1.51
C THR A 34 -23.22 -1.27 2.63
N LYS A 35 -23.68 -1.41 3.87
CA LYS A 35 -23.07 -0.74 5.03
C LYS A 35 -21.64 -1.23 5.27
N GLN A 36 -21.39 -2.52 5.15
CA GLN A 36 -20.05 -3.11 5.31
C GLN A 36 -19.08 -2.63 4.21
N VAL A 37 -19.55 -2.59 2.96
CA VAL A 37 -18.75 -2.09 1.83
C VAL A 37 -18.47 -0.60 1.97
N ALA A 38 -19.44 0.21 2.44
CA ALA A 38 -19.26 1.65 2.62
C ALA A 38 -18.14 2.01 3.60
N GLY A 39 -17.86 1.15 4.57
CA GLY A 39 -16.73 1.32 5.50
C GLY A 39 -15.35 1.12 4.85
N ARG A 40 -15.28 0.50 3.66
CA ARG A 40 -14.01 0.16 2.98
C ARG A 40 -13.87 0.83 1.61
N ALA A 41 -14.97 1.02 0.89
CA ALA A 41 -14.98 1.51 -0.47
C ALA A 41 -16.11 2.53 -0.67
N ARG A 42 -15.77 3.78 -0.88
CA ARG A 42 -16.76 4.84 -1.16
C ARG A 42 -17.42 4.60 -2.52
N LYS A 43 -18.76 4.68 -2.60
CA LYS A 43 -19.54 4.46 -3.83
C LYS A 43 -19.06 5.33 -5.00
N ALA A 44 -18.70 6.60 -4.74
CA ALA A 44 -18.20 7.53 -5.75
C ALA A 44 -16.88 7.08 -6.42
N HIS A 45 -16.05 6.30 -5.72
CA HIS A 45 -14.77 5.83 -6.24
C HIS A 45 -14.82 4.37 -6.71
N TYR A 46 -15.70 3.57 -6.12
CA TYR A 46 -15.85 2.14 -6.39
C TYR A 46 -17.32 1.75 -6.50
N PRO A 47 -18.00 2.10 -7.60
CA PRO A 47 -19.44 1.82 -7.76
C PRO A 47 -19.74 0.33 -7.97
N ALA A 48 -18.82 -0.45 -8.54
CA ALA A 48 -19.03 -1.84 -8.91
C ALA A 48 -19.52 -2.75 -7.76
N PRO A 49 -18.95 -2.75 -6.55
CA PRO A 49 -19.46 -3.57 -5.46
C PRO A 49 -20.92 -3.26 -5.09
N TYR A 50 -21.32 -2.01 -5.20
CA TYR A 50 -22.71 -1.59 -4.93
C TYR A 50 -23.67 -2.09 -6.02
N ALA A 51 -23.27 -1.96 -7.29
CA ALA A 51 -24.04 -2.50 -8.40
C ALA A 51 -24.22 -4.03 -8.29
N MET A 52 -23.19 -4.77 -7.87
CA MET A 52 -23.29 -6.21 -7.62
C MET A 52 -24.29 -6.52 -6.49
N ILE A 53 -24.26 -5.78 -5.38
CA ILE A 53 -25.20 -5.96 -4.28
C ILE A 53 -26.64 -5.65 -4.73
N ASP A 54 -26.83 -4.57 -5.49
CA ASP A 54 -28.13 -4.18 -6.01
C ASP A 54 -28.70 -5.26 -6.94
N LEU A 55 -27.90 -5.78 -7.88
CA LEU A 55 -28.29 -6.88 -8.79
C LEU A 55 -28.64 -8.16 -8.01
N TRP A 56 -27.79 -8.57 -7.06
CA TRP A 56 -28.06 -9.74 -6.25
C TRP A 56 -29.32 -9.55 -5.41
N THR A 57 -29.53 -8.40 -4.82
CA THR A 57 -30.72 -8.09 -4.03
C THR A 57 -32.00 -8.21 -4.88
N GLN A 58 -31.94 -7.77 -6.11
CA GLN A 58 -33.07 -7.76 -7.03
C GLN A 58 -33.36 -9.13 -7.64
N TYR A 59 -32.32 -9.83 -8.14
CA TYR A 59 -32.47 -11.05 -8.95
C TYR A 59 -32.06 -12.34 -8.21
N GLY A 60 -31.19 -12.27 -7.19
CA GLY A 60 -30.74 -13.44 -6.43
C GLY A 60 -29.75 -14.35 -7.15
N GLY A 61 -29.22 -13.98 -8.33
CA GLY A 61 -28.24 -14.75 -9.07
C GLY A 61 -28.80 -15.87 -9.96
N GLY A 62 -30.04 -15.77 -10.42
CA GLY A 62 -30.63 -16.70 -11.40
C GLY A 62 -30.38 -16.26 -12.84
N ASP A 63 -30.82 -17.07 -13.79
CA ASP A 63 -30.63 -16.84 -15.24
C ASP A 63 -31.29 -15.52 -15.69
N ASP A 64 -32.36 -15.09 -15.04
CA ASP A 64 -33.02 -13.81 -15.27
C ASP A 64 -32.14 -12.59 -14.96
N SER A 65 -31.04 -12.79 -14.23
CA SER A 65 -30.10 -11.71 -13.88
C SER A 65 -29.15 -11.34 -15.00
N TYR A 66 -28.87 -12.24 -15.95
CA TYR A 66 -27.80 -12.07 -16.95
C TYR A 66 -27.96 -10.82 -17.81
N ALA A 67 -29.18 -10.52 -18.27
CA ALA A 67 -29.44 -9.33 -19.07
C ALA A 67 -29.25 -8.01 -18.26
N ALA A 68 -29.63 -8.02 -16.98
CA ALA A 68 -29.45 -6.89 -16.07
C ALA A 68 -27.97 -6.73 -15.69
N GLU A 69 -27.27 -7.84 -15.45
CA GLU A 69 -25.84 -7.87 -15.16
C GLU A 69 -25.02 -7.32 -16.33
N ALA A 70 -25.29 -7.79 -17.56
CA ALA A 70 -24.63 -7.28 -18.77
C ALA A 70 -24.81 -5.78 -18.96
N ARG A 71 -26.02 -5.26 -18.68
CA ARG A 71 -26.34 -3.84 -18.76
C ARG A 71 -25.59 -3.03 -17.71
N SER A 72 -25.64 -3.47 -16.46
CA SER A 72 -24.92 -2.84 -15.34
C SER A 72 -23.40 -2.84 -15.56
N PHE A 73 -22.86 -3.95 -16.08
CA PHE A 73 -21.44 -4.04 -16.42
C PHE A 73 -21.08 -3.04 -17.53
N ALA A 74 -21.88 -2.94 -18.58
CA ALA A 74 -21.64 -1.99 -19.67
C ALA A 74 -21.65 -0.53 -19.17
N GLU A 75 -22.62 -0.17 -18.32
CA GLU A 75 -22.68 1.16 -17.70
C GLU A 75 -21.43 1.47 -16.84
N LEU A 76 -21.00 0.52 -16.03
CA LEU A 76 -19.77 0.66 -15.21
C LEU A 76 -18.54 0.82 -16.09
N MET A 77 -18.41 0.06 -17.18
CA MET A 77 -17.25 0.08 -18.08
C MET A 77 -17.09 1.41 -18.82
N VAL A 78 -18.18 2.00 -19.31
CA VAL A 78 -18.13 3.30 -20.02
C VAL A 78 -18.05 4.50 -19.08
N GLY A 79 -18.22 4.29 -17.78
CA GLY A 79 -18.25 5.33 -16.77
C GLY A 79 -16.89 6.02 -16.56
N ASN A 80 -16.92 7.26 -16.06
CA ASN A 80 -15.71 8.04 -15.75
C ASN A 80 -14.83 7.35 -14.72
N THR A 81 -15.42 6.67 -13.74
CA THR A 81 -14.68 5.93 -12.70
C THR A 81 -13.84 4.83 -13.31
N SER A 82 -14.39 4.02 -14.23
CA SER A 82 -13.64 2.97 -14.92
C SER A 82 -12.47 3.56 -15.71
N ARG A 83 -12.72 4.58 -16.52
CA ARG A 83 -11.65 5.27 -17.28
C ARG A 83 -10.54 5.79 -16.40
N ASN A 84 -10.87 6.39 -15.26
CA ASN A 84 -9.88 6.90 -14.32
C ASN A 84 -9.09 5.77 -13.64
N LEU A 85 -9.73 4.68 -13.24
CA LEU A 85 -9.05 3.52 -12.65
C LEU A 85 -8.10 2.85 -13.65
N VAL A 86 -8.52 2.68 -14.90
CA VAL A 86 -7.67 2.17 -15.98
C VAL A 86 -6.47 3.09 -16.21
N ARG A 87 -6.68 4.41 -16.25
CA ARG A 87 -5.59 5.39 -16.37
C ARG A 87 -4.60 5.28 -15.22
N VAL A 88 -5.08 5.21 -13.98
CA VAL A 88 -4.22 5.06 -12.78
C VAL A 88 -3.43 3.76 -12.86
N PHE A 89 -4.04 2.65 -13.29
CA PHE A 89 -3.36 1.37 -13.48
C PHE A 89 -2.18 1.49 -14.47
N PHE A 90 -2.40 2.11 -15.62
CA PHE A 90 -1.33 2.30 -16.60
C PHE A 90 -0.23 3.26 -16.10
N LEU A 91 -0.60 4.34 -15.40
CA LEU A 91 0.38 5.25 -14.79
C LEU A 91 1.24 4.55 -13.74
N GLN A 92 0.64 3.72 -12.88
CA GLN A 92 1.38 2.94 -11.90
C GLN A 92 2.32 1.93 -12.55
N ASN A 93 1.88 1.26 -13.62
CA ASN A 93 2.75 0.32 -14.34
C ASN A 93 3.91 1.03 -15.02
N ARG A 94 3.66 2.18 -15.67
CA ARG A 94 4.72 2.99 -16.26
C ARG A 94 5.75 3.45 -15.22
N LEU A 95 5.30 3.87 -14.04
CA LEU A 95 6.18 4.25 -12.94
C LEU A 95 7.04 3.06 -12.46
N LYS A 96 6.44 1.88 -12.30
CA LYS A 96 7.15 0.65 -11.93
C LYS A 96 8.19 0.24 -12.98
N GLU A 97 7.88 0.40 -14.26
CA GLU A 97 8.81 0.08 -15.36
C GLU A 97 10.02 1.01 -15.39
N GLN A 98 9.83 2.30 -15.08
CA GLN A 98 10.94 3.24 -14.96
C GLN A 98 11.94 2.83 -13.87
N GLY A 99 11.44 2.33 -12.73
CA GLY A 99 12.28 1.84 -11.63
C GLY A 99 13.00 0.52 -11.94
N LYS A 100 12.49 -0.31 -12.84
CA LYS A 100 13.11 -1.59 -13.21
C LYS A 100 14.31 -1.44 -14.16
N LYS A 101 14.38 -0.37 -14.91
CA LYS A 101 15.37 -0.20 -15.99
C LYS A 101 16.76 0.26 -15.53
N ARG A 102 16.94 0.62 -14.27
CA ARG A 102 18.24 1.00 -13.68
C ARG A 102 18.42 0.29 -12.35
N ALA A 103 19.45 -0.53 -12.25
CA ALA A 103 20.02 -0.85 -10.95
C ALA A 103 20.48 0.49 -10.37
N SER A 104 19.92 0.92 -9.25
CA SER A 104 20.18 2.26 -8.72
C SER A 104 21.60 2.40 -8.18
N GLY A 105 22.30 1.30 -7.93
CA GLY A 105 23.59 1.31 -7.23
C GLY A 105 23.51 1.82 -5.78
N ILE A 106 22.31 2.17 -5.31
CA ILE A 106 22.09 2.67 -3.96
C ILE A 106 22.13 1.51 -2.98
N GLU A 107 23.07 1.55 -2.05
CA GLU A 107 23.22 0.56 -0.97
C GLU A 107 23.02 1.20 0.41
N LYS A 108 23.39 2.48 0.56
CA LYS A 108 23.35 3.22 1.81
C LYS A 108 22.38 4.40 1.71
N VAL A 109 21.44 4.44 2.64
CA VAL A 109 20.43 5.50 2.73
C VAL A 109 20.55 6.21 4.07
N HIS A 110 20.55 7.52 4.07
CA HIS A 110 20.46 8.34 5.26
C HIS A 110 19.08 9.01 5.31
N VAL A 111 18.33 8.79 6.38
CA VAL A 111 17.00 9.38 6.57
C VAL A 111 17.05 10.38 7.71
N ILE A 112 16.63 11.60 7.43
CA ILE A 112 16.60 12.71 8.37
C ILE A 112 15.17 12.99 8.78
N GLY A 113 14.89 12.88 10.09
CA GLY A 113 13.56 12.95 10.66
C GLY A 113 13.01 11.57 11.01
N ALA A 114 13.00 11.22 12.31
CA ALA A 114 12.50 9.95 12.83
C ALA A 114 11.00 9.96 13.18
N GLY A 115 10.23 10.91 12.62
CA GLY A 115 8.78 10.96 12.72
C GLY A 115 8.11 9.70 12.13
N THR A 116 6.78 9.75 12.03
CA THR A 116 6.03 8.61 11.45
C THR A 116 6.48 8.30 10.03
N MET A 117 6.58 9.31 9.17
CA MET A 117 6.94 9.12 7.76
C MET A 117 8.41 8.68 7.60
N GLY A 118 9.36 9.42 8.18
CA GLY A 118 10.78 9.11 8.03
C GLY A 118 11.17 7.77 8.66
N GLY A 119 10.66 7.47 9.86
CA GLY A 119 10.86 6.19 10.51
C GLY A 119 10.32 5.01 9.70
N ASP A 120 9.14 5.17 9.08
CA ASP A 120 8.56 4.12 8.24
C ASP A 120 9.33 3.95 6.92
N ILE A 121 9.79 5.04 6.29
CA ILE A 121 10.66 5.00 5.10
C ILE A 121 11.96 4.25 5.44
N ALA A 122 12.62 4.61 6.55
CA ALA A 122 13.85 3.97 7.00
C ALA A 122 13.64 2.46 7.22
N ALA A 123 12.56 2.07 7.90
CA ALA A 123 12.22 0.68 8.13
C ALA A 123 11.98 -0.09 6.82
N TRP A 124 11.27 0.51 5.85
CA TRP A 124 11.05 -0.12 4.55
C TRP A 124 12.33 -0.24 3.72
N CYS A 125 13.23 0.72 3.76
CA CYS A 125 14.54 0.64 3.11
C CYS A 125 15.37 -0.51 3.70
N ALA A 126 15.45 -0.64 5.03
CA ALA A 126 16.14 -1.72 5.70
C ALA A 126 15.52 -3.10 5.40
N LEU A 127 14.18 -3.19 5.35
CA LEU A 127 13.45 -4.40 4.95
C LEU A 127 13.80 -4.83 3.51
N ARG A 128 14.10 -3.89 2.64
CA ARG A 128 14.50 -4.13 1.23
C ARG A 128 15.98 -4.42 1.05
N GLY A 129 16.76 -4.48 2.13
CA GLY A 129 18.17 -4.87 2.11
C GLY A 129 19.16 -3.71 2.11
N LEU A 130 18.70 -2.46 2.14
CA LEU A 130 19.56 -1.28 2.18
C LEU A 130 20.09 -1.06 3.61
N ARG A 131 21.30 -0.54 3.72
CA ARG A 131 21.85 -0.03 4.98
C ARG A 131 21.28 1.37 5.22
N VAL A 132 20.71 1.59 6.41
CA VAL A 132 19.98 2.82 6.70
C VAL A 132 20.47 3.42 8.00
N THR A 133 20.83 4.70 7.95
CA THR A 133 21.04 5.51 9.15
C THR A 133 19.84 6.44 9.33
N LEU A 134 19.29 6.48 10.55
CA LEU A 134 18.13 7.29 10.90
C LEU A 134 18.52 8.38 11.88
N GLN A 135 18.44 9.63 11.42
CA GLN A 135 18.80 10.81 12.18
C GLN A 135 17.56 11.55 12.70
N ASP A 136 17.63 12.02 13.94
CA ASP A 136 16.79 13.07 14.48
C ASP A 136 17.57 13.86 15.52
N ARG A 137 17.03 14.97 16.00
CA ARG A 137 17.67 15.87 16.97
C ARG A 137 18.01 15.19 18.29
N GLU A 138 17.18 14.28 18.74
CA GLU A 138 17.30 13.64 20.05
C GLU A 138 16.89 12.16 19.96
N GLN A 139 17.52 11.34 20.77
CA GLN A 139 17.26 9.90 20.89
C GLN A 139 15.78 9.58 21.13
N LYS A 140 15.09 10.39 21.92
CA LYS A 140 13.66 10.20 22.24
C LYS A 140 12.73 10.20 21.02
N TYR A 141 13.15 10.77 19.88
CA TYR A 141 12.37 10.74 18.64
C TYR A 141 12.71 9.51 17.79
N VAL A 142 13.96 9.02 17.88
CA VAL A 142 14.43 7.85 17.14
C VAL A 142 13.91 6.55 17.74
N GLU A 143 13.85 6.42 19.06
CA GLU A 143 13.41 5.21 19.75
C GLU A 143 12.00 4.72 19.32
N PRO A 144 10.96 5.56 19.26
CA PRO A 144 9.65 5.12 18.79
C PRO A 144 9.66 4.63 17.32
N ALA A 145 10.52 5.21 16.47
CA ALA A 145 10.69 4.77 15.09
C ALA A 145 11.34 3.39 15.03
N MET A 146 12.37 3.14 15.82
CA MET A 146 13.03 1.82 15.94
C MET A 146 12.06 0.74 16.43
N GLN A 147 11.21 1.08 17.41
CA GLN A 147 10.18 0.16 17.90
C GLN A 147 9.15 -0.18 16.82
N ARG A 148 8.70 0.81 16.02
CA ARG A 148 7.80 0.58 14.88
C ARG A 148 8.46 -0.30 13.81
N ALA A 149 9.74 -0.04 13.51
CA ALA A 149 10.52 -0.84 12.57
C ALA A 149 10.60 -2.32 13.03
N THR A 150 10.90 -2.57 14.29
CA THR A 150 10.94 -3.92 14.87
C THR A 150 9.57 -4.62 14.73
N LYS A 151 8.46 -3.92 15.01
CA LYS A 151 7.11 -4.47 14.81
C LYS A 151 6.84 -4.81 13.34
N LEU A 152 7.29 -3.96 12.40
CA LEU A 152 7.17 -4.20 10.97
C LEU A 152 7.96 -5.44 10.55
N PHE A 153 9.22 -5.58 11.01
CA PHE A 153 10.07 -6.72 10.69
C PHE A 153 9.49 -8.02 11.24
N ASN A 154 9.01 -8.02 12.49
CA ASN A 154 8.33 -9.16 13.08
C ASN A 154 7.09 -9.60 12.29
N LYS A 155 6.34 -8.65 11.76
CA LYS A 155 5.14 -8.92 10.97
C LYS A 155 5.44 -9.45 9.56
N ARG A 156 6.55 -9.00 8.95
CA ARG A 156 6.86 -9.25 7.53
C ARG A 156 7.88 -10.36 7.30
N ILE A 157 8.74 -10.63 8.27
CA ILE A 157 9.83 -11.60 8.17
C ILE A 157 9.60 -12.73 9.17
N HIS A 158 9.30 -13.93 8.67
CA HIS A 158 9.10 -15.11 9.52
C HIS A 158 10.42 -15.74 9.97
N ASN A 159 11.47 -15.66 9.15
CA ASN A 159 12.78 -16.20 9.45
C ASN A 159 13.53 -15.27 10.44
N THR A 160 13.99 -15.86 11.57
CA THR A 160 14.65 -15.11 12.66
C THR A 160 15.97 -14.48 12.24
N ASN A 161 16.78 -15.18 11.42
CA ASN A 161 18.07 -14.67 10.96
C ASN A 161 17.90 -13.47 10.02
N LEU A 162 17.01 -13.59 9.05
CA LEU A 162 16.70 -12.48 8.12
C LEU A 162 16.10 -11.27 8.84
N ARG A 163 15.39 -11.52 9.95
CA ARG A 163 14.83 -10.44 10.79
C ARG A 163 15.93 -9.71 11.56
N ALA A 164 16.88 -10.45 12.13
CA ALA A 164 18.07 -9.87 12.78
C ALA A 164 18.86 -9.02 11.78
N GLU A 165 19.15 -9.56 10.60
CA GLU A 165 19.83 -8.81 9.53
C GLU A 165 19.10 -7.52 9.12
N ALA A 166 17.76 -7.55 9.05
CA ALA A 166 16.98 -6.34 8.73
C ALA A 166 17.07 -5.30 9.85
N SER A 167 17.12 -5.75 11.11
CA SER A 167 17.30 -4.87 12.26
C SER A 167 18.70 -4.26 12.30
N ASP A 168 19.74 -5.04 11.99
CA ASP A 168 21.13 -4.59 11.98
C ASP A 168 21.40 -3.57 10.85
N ARG A 169 20.61 -3.60 9.77
CA ARG A 169 20.71 -2.62 8.69
C ARG A 169 20.15 -1.25 9.07
N LEU A 170 19.33 -1.12 10.10
CA LEU A 170 18.75 0.14 10.54
C LEU A 170 19.44 0.64 11.80
N VAL A 171 20.25 1.67 11.64
CA VAL A 171 21.11 2.20 12.70
C VAL A 171 20.66 3.61 13.11
N PRO A 172 20.42 3.86 14.41
CA PRO A 172 20.25 5.22 14.92
C PRO A 172 21.52 6.05 14.72
N ASP A 173 21.38 7.29 14.25
CA ASP A 173 22.51 8.19 13.98
C ASP A 173 22.15 9.62 14.36
N ILE A 174 22.28 9.94 15.66
CA ILE A 174 21.94 11.26 16.18
C ILE A 174 22.93 12.33 15.70
N ALA A 175 24.20 11.95 15.54
CA ALA A 175 25.25 12.86 15.08
C ALA A 175 25.16 13.19 13.58
N GLY A 176 24.46 12.36 12.78
CA GLY A 176 24.32 12.54 11.33
C GLY A 176 25.54 12.14 10.52
N ASP A 177 26.46 11.35 11.11
CA ASP A 177 27.69 10.92 10.42
C ASP A 177 27.41 10.05 9.19
N GLY A 178 26.29 9.33 9.20
CA GLY A 178 25.86 8.50 8.09
C GLY A 178 25.55 9.27 6.80
N ALA A 179 25.22 10.56 6.90
CA ALA A 179 24.98 11.41 5.74
C ALA A 179 26.20 11.49 4.79
N ARG A 180 27.40 11.44 5.34
CA ARG A 180 28.66 11.53 4.56
C ARG A 180 28.95 10.30 3.70
N GLN A 181 28.34 9.17 4.05
CA GLN A 181 28.57 7.87 3.39
C GLN A 181 27.36 7.38 2.63
N ALA A 182 26.27 8.16 2.64
CA ALA A 182 25.02 7.77 2.01
C ALA A 182 25.04 8.01 0.50
N ASP A 183 24.55 7.04 -0.26
CA ASP A 183 24.28 7.17 -1.70
C ASP A 183 22.99 7.95 -1.94
N LEU A 184 22.08 7.97 -0.95
CA LEU A 184 20.81 8.68 -0.99
C LEU A 184 20.47 9.26 0.39
N ILE A 185 20.14 10.54 0.39
CA ILE A 185 19.62 11.23 1.59
C ILE A 185 18.14 11.52 1.40
N ILE A 186 17.32 11.16 2.39
CA ILE A 186 15.87 11.38 2.41
C ILE A 186 15.53 12.30 3.58
N GLU A 187 15.06 13.50 3.29
CA GLU A 187 14.57 14.45 4.29
C GLU A 187 13.07 14.23 4.52
N ALA A 188 12.69 14.01 5.78
CA ALA A 188 11.32 13.77 6.23
C ALA A 188 10.98 14.58 7.50
N ILE A 189 11.48 15.82 7.57
CA ILE A 189 11.29 16.73 8.71
C ILE A 189 9.95 17.47 8.55
N PHE A 190 9.35 17.81 9.67
CA PHE A 190 8.09 18.56 9.72
C PHE A 190 8.29 20.00 9.21
N GLU A 191 7.51 20.44 8.22
CA GLU A 191 7.70 21.69 7.47
C GLU A 191 7.55 23.01 8.28
N LYS A 192 7.13 22.94 9.55
CA LYS A 192 6.90 24.15 10.36
C LYS A 192 8.15 24.98 10.69
N ASN A 193 9.37 24.49 10.41
CA ASN A 193 10.60 25.20 10.70
C ASN A 193 11.51 25.27 9.45
N SER A 194 11.32 26.29 8.63
CA SER A 194 12.18 26.58 7.49
C SER A 194 13.68 26.81 7.85
N TYR A 195 13.99 27.17 9.08
CA TYR A 195 15.34 27.36 9.57
C TYR A 195 16.20 26.08 9.55
N TRP A 196 15.62 24.92 9.87
CA TRP A 196 16.32 23.64 9.90
C TRP A 196 16.72 23.16 8.50
N LYS A 197 15.96 23.50 7.47
CA LYS A 197 16.32 23.17 6.10
C LYS A 197 17.62 23.86 5.68
N CYS A 198 17.81 25.11 6.07
CA CYS A 198 19.03 25.87 5.75
C CYS A 198 20.28 25.32 6.48
N GLU A 199 20.17 24.98 7.76
CA GLU A 199 21.31 24.39 8.50
C GLU A 199 21.67 22.99 7.98
N LEU A 200 20.68 22.19 7.65
CA LEU A 200 20.90 20.83 7.14
C LEU A 200 21.53 20.86 5.75
N PHE A 201 21.06 21.73 4.87
CA PHE A 201 21.67 21.92 3.55
C PHE A 201 23.07 22.50 3.63
N SER A 202 23.37 23.37 4.59
CA SER A 202 24.72 23.86 4.82
C SER A 202 25.69 22.79 5.34
N PHE A 203 25.17 21.77 6.02
CA PHE A 203 25.98 20.63 6.52
C PHE A 203 26.23 19.56 5.42
N VAL A 204 25.30 19.39 4.51
CA VAL A 204 25.35 18.38 3.43
C VAL A 204 25.91 18.93 2.12
N ALA A 205 25.64 20.21 1.80
CA ALA A 205 25.98 20.83 0.53
C ALA A 205 27.50 21.03 0.23
N PRO A 206 28.41 21.22 1.20
CA PRO A 206 29.80 21.49 0.86
C PRO A 206 30.59 20.33 0.28
N LYS A 207 30.07 19.09 0.33
CA LYS A 207 30.83 17.90 -0.08
C LYS A 207 30.35 17.25 -1.38
N THR A 208 29.14 17.56 -1.84
CA THR A 208 28.60 17.04 -3.09
C THR A 208 28.87 17.94 -4.31
N LEU A 209 29.34 19.18 -4.10
CA LEU A 209 29.61 20.13 -5.16
C LEU A 209 31.10 20.23 -5.58
N GLU A 210 32.01 19.57 -4.85
CA GLU A 210 33.43 19.52 -5.20
C GLU A 210 33.84 18.36 -6.13
N GLU A 211 32.91 17.46 -6.47
CA GLU A 211 33.17 16.29 -7.33
C GLU A 211 32.32 16.29 -8.64
N ILE A 212 31.74 17.40 -9.05
CA ILE A 212 31.15 17.61 -10.37
C ILE A 212 31.93 18.73 -11.08
#